data_e47513efb5277bd34d2f709876a475f5
#
_entry.id   e47513efb5277bd34d2f709876a475f5
#
_cell.length_a   1.000
_cell.length_b   1.000
_cell.length_c   1.000
_cell.angle_alpha   90.00
_cell.angle_beta   90.00
_cell.angle_gamma   90.00
#
_symmetry.space_group_name_H-M   'P 1'
#
loop_
_entity.id
_entity.type
_entity.pdbx_description
1 polymer ?
#
loop_
_entity_poly.entity_id
_entity_poly.type
_entity_poly.pdbx_seq_one_letter_code
_entity_poly.pdbx_strand_id
1 'polypeptide(L)'
;MSSFFYHTAQTLLNQYTDRFPLLKITQLLDWQAIEQTLANHKVNYIRNNGGRPAYPLLPMFRAILLGQWHSLSDPELERSLVTRLDFIIFCQFPDEMNLPDHSTLNRFRNWLIKEGLCGVVIVFA
;
A
#
# COMPACT_ATOMS: atom_id res chain seq x y z
N MET A 1 2.16 -20.26 -5.75
CA MET A 1 0.85 -20.45 -5.18
C MET A 1 0.08 -19.14 -5.11
N SER A 2 0.54 -18.21 -4.33
CA SER A 2 -0.05 -16.89 -4.34
C SER A 2 -0.03 -16.29 -5.75
N SER A 3 0.98 -16.63 -6.56
CA SER A 3 1.09 -16.12 -7.92
C SER A 3 -0.06 -16.59 -8.83
N PHE A 4 -0.53 -17.83 -8.66
CA PHE A 4 -1.66 -18.32 -9.44
C PHE A 4 -2.93 -17.52 -9.12
N PHE A 5 -3.24 -17.37 -7.84
CA PHE A 5 -4.39 -16.59 -7.42
C PHE A 5 -4.28 -15.13 -7.85
N TYR A 6 -3.10 -14.55 -7.69
CA TYR A 6 -2.85 -13.17 -8.08
C TYR A 6 -3.07 -12.97 -9.58
N HIS A 7 -2.53 -13.86 -10.42
CA HIS A 7 -2.69 -13.75 -11.86
C HIS A 7 -4.14 -13.89 -12.28
N THR A 8 -4.88 -14.83 -11.67
CA THR A 8 -6.29 -15.00 -11.97
C THR A 8 -7.09 -13.77 -11.61
N ALA A 9 -6.85 -13.21 -10.41
CA ALA A 9 -7.51 -12.00 -9.96
C ALA A 9 -7.17 -10.83 -10.86
N GLN A 10 -5.91 -10.68 -11.23
CA GLN A 10 -5.45 -9.59 -12.08
C GLN A 10 -6.08 -9.66 -13.47
N THR A 11 -6.15 -10.86 -14.05
CA THR A 11 -6.79 -11.05 -15.35
C THR A 11 -8.26 -10.65 -15.29
N LEU A 12 -8.96 -11.10 -14.23
CA LEU A 12 -10.36 -10.77 -14.05
C LEU A 12 -10.58 -9.26 -13.91
N LEU A 13 -9.76 -8.60 -13.09
CA LEU A 13 -9.89 -7.16 -12.87
C LEU A 13 -9.53 -6.37 -14.12
N ASN A 14 -8.55 -6.83 -14.91
CA ASN A 14 -8.19 -6.16 -16.16
C ASN A 14 -9.33 -6.10 -17.14
N GLN A 15 -10.20 -7.12 -17.16
CA GLN A 15 -11.37 -7.13 -18.01
C GLN A 15 -12.40 -6.08 -17.59
N TYR A 16 -12.38 -5.67 -16.34
CA TYR A 16 -13.37 -4.76 -15.77
C TYR A 16 -12.72 -3.50 -15.20
N THR A 17 -11.60 -3.07 -15.80
CA THR A 17 -10.86 -1.89 -15.31
C THR A 17 -11.77 -0.68 -15.17
N ASP A 18 -12.71 -0.49 -16.09
CA ASP A 18 -13.60 0.67 -16.06
C ASP A 18 -14.55 0.64 -14.86
N ARG A 19 -14.75 -0.53 -14.27
CA ARG A 19 -15.63 -0.70 -13.10
C ARG A 19 -14.86 -0.59 -11.78
N PHE A 20 -13.52 -0.49 -11.84
CA PHE A 20 -12.68 -0.38 -10.66
C PHE A 20 -11.86 0.90 -10.76
N PRO A 21 -12.40 2.04 -10.29
CA PRO A 21 -11.72 3.33 -10.42
C PRO A 21 -10.30 3.32 -9.84
N LEU A 22 -10.07 2.48 -8.83
CA LEU A 22 -8.77 2.34 -8.19
C LEU A 22 -7.70 1.91 -9.19
N LEU A 23 -8.05 0.99 -10.10
CA LEU A 23 -7.10 0.52 -11.10
C LEU A 23 -6.76 1.60 -12.12
N LYS A 24 -7.69 2.50 -12.41
CA LYS A 24 -7.42 3.64 -13.28
C LYS A 24 -6.44 4.61 -12.62
N ILE A 25 -6.61 4.85 -11.33
CA ILE A 25 -5.73 5.75 -10.58
C ILE A 25 -4.30 5.24 -10.63
N THR A 26 -4.11 3.91 -10.57
CA THR A 26 -2.79 3.31 -10.65
C THR A 26 -2.02 3.78 -11.90
N GLN A 27 -2.71 3.99 -13.00
CA GLN A 27 -2.08 4.40 -14.26
C GLN A 27 -1.75 5.89 -14.30
N LEU A 28 -2.33 6.68 -13.41
CA LEU A 28 -2.16 8.13 -13.39
C LEU A 28 -1.04 8.59 -12.46
N LEU A 29 -0.62 7.75 -11.52
CA LEU A 29 0.37 8.13 -10.53
C LEU A 29 1.77 7.71 -10.97
N ASP A 30 2.75 8.57 -10.67
CA ASP A 30 4.15 8.27 -10.93
C ASP A 30 4.70 7.48 -9.73
N TRP A 31 4.50 6.16 -9.77
CA TRP A 31 4.95 5.29 -8.69
C TRP A 31 6.46 5.27 -8.53
N GLN A 32 7.19 5.47 -9.63
CA GLN A 32 8.65 5.47 -9.57
C GLN A 32 9.17 6.65 -8.74
N ALA A 33 8.60 7.83 -8.94
CA ALA A 33 8.98 9.00 -8.18
C ALA A 33 8.62 8.83 -6.70
N ILE A 34 7.46 8.27 -6.43
CA ILE A 34 7.01 8.01 -5.05
C ILE A 34 7.95 7.01 -4.37
N GLU A 35 8.29 5.92 -5.07
CA GLU A 35 9.18 4.91 -4.53
C GLU A 35 10.55 5.49 -4.22
N GLN A 36 11.06 6.35 -5.09
CA GLN A 36 12.36 6.96 -4.88
C GLN A 36 12.35 7.89 -3.66
N THR A 37 11.29 8.66 -3.49
CA THR A 37 11.11 9.51 -2.32
C THR A 37 11.10 8.70 -1.04
N LEU A 38 10.37 7.58 -1.04
CA LEU A 38 10.32 6.70 0.12
C LEU A 38 11.68 6.08 0.41
N ALA A 39 12.41 5.69 -0.64
CA ALA A 39 13.72 5.07 -0.47
C ALA A 39 14.72 6.02 0.19
N ASN A 40 14.62 7.32 -0.07
CA ASN A 40 15.49 8.32 0.53
C ASN A 40 15.34 8.38 2.04
N HIS A 41 14.21 7.93 2.58
CA HIS A 41 13.94 7.95 4.03
C HIS A 41 13.98 6.56 4.65
N LYS A 42 14.35 5.54 3.87
CA LYS A 42 14.29 4.14 4.31
C LYS A 42 15.15 3.86 5.55
N VAL A 43 16.31 4.48 5.63
CA VAL A 43 17.22 4.27 6.77
C VAL A 43 16.53 4.68 8.07
N ASN A 44 15.85 5.80 8.07
CA ASN A 44 15.14 6.28 9.25
C ASN A 44 14.00 5.33 9.64
N TYR A 45 13.30 4.78 8.65
CA TYR A 45 12.23 3.84 8.92
C TYR A 45 12.76 2.58 9.59
N ILE A 46 13.84 2.01 9.07
CA ILE A 46 14.46 0.81 9.65
C ILE A 46 14.94 1.09 11.06
N ARG A 47 15.56 2.24 11.29
CA ARG A 47 16.05 2.64 12.60
C ARG A 47 14.91 2.75 13.61
N ASN A 48 13.79 3.36 13.21
CA ASN A 48 12.64 3.54 14.10
C ASN A 48 11.96 2.22 14.45
N ASN A 49 12.16 1.18 13.65
CA ASN A 49 11.58 -0.14 13.88
C ASN A 49 12.56 -1.10 14.57
N GLY A 50 13.63 -0.59 15.17
CA GLY A 50 14.58 -1.40 15.92
C GLY A 50 15.39 -2.36 15.06
N GLY A 51 15.58 -2.04 13.79
CA GLY A 51 16.35 -2.88 12.88
C GLY A 51 15.61 -4.10 12.37
N ARG A 52 14.32 -4.26 12.66
CA ARG A 52 13.54 -5.38 12.17
C ARG A 52 13.35 -5.30 10.67
N PRO A 53 13.26 -6.46 9.97
CA PRO A 53 12.87 -6.44 8.57
C PRO A 53 11.55 -5.72 8.40
N ALA A 54 11.51 -4.75 7.52
CA ALA A 54 10.31 -3.97 7.28
C ALA A 54 9.61 -4.50 6.03
N TYR A 55 8.29 -4.28 5.98
CA TYR A 55 7.56 -4.52 4.73
C TYR A 55 8.09 -3.58 3.65
N PRO A 56 7.98 -3.96 2.37
CA PRO A 56 8.37 -3.07 1.29
C PRO A 56 7.63 -1.74 1.39
N LEU A 57 8.35 -0.64 1.17
CA LEU A 57 7.79 0.68 1.44
C LEU A 57 6.67 1.07 0.48
N LEU A 58 6.81 0.76 -0.82
CA LEU A 58 5.80 1.16 -1.78
C LEU A 58 4.46 0.46 -1.56
N PRO A 59 4.40 -0.87 -1.35
CA PRO A 59 3.14 -1.51 -0.99
C PRO A 59 2.52 -0.95 0.28
N MET A 60 3.33 -0.64 1.29
CA MET A 60 2.85 -0.03 2.52
C MET A 60 2.24 1.35 2.25
N PHE A 61 2.90 2.16 1.42
CA PHE A 61 2.40 3.47 1.04
C PHE A 61 1.07 3.35 0.31
N ARG A 62 0.96 2.41 -0.62
CA ARG A 62 -0.29 2.17 -1.34
C ARG A 62 -1.42 1.79 -0.39
N ALA A 63 -1.11 0.97 0.62
CA ALA A 63 -2.12 0.59 1.62
C ALA A 63 -2.62 1.82 2.39
N ILE A 64 -1.70 2.71 2.78
CA ILE A 64 -2.10 3.94 3.48
C ILE A 64 -2.97 4.83 2.60
N LEU A 65 -2.66 4.94 1.32
CA LEU A 65 -3.50 5.67 0.38
C LEU A 65 -4.91 5.11 0.34
N LEU A 66 -5.05 3.79 0.29
CA LEU A 66 -6.35 3.14 0.26
C LEU A 66 -7.15 3.45 1.51
N GLY A 67 -6.50 3.37 2.67
CA GLY A 67 -7.15 3.69 3.93
C GLY A 67 -7.68 5.11 3.94
N GLN A 68 -6.93 6.05 3.40
CA GLN A 68 -7.32 7.44 3.34
C GLN A 68 -8.45 7.68 2.33
N TRP A 69 -8.31 7.14 1.13
CA TRP A 69 -9.32 7.35 0.08
C TRP A 69 -10.67 6.73 0.44
N HIS A 70 -10.67 5.63 1.19
CA HIS A 70 -11.89 4.93 1.56
C HIS A 70 -12.32 5.22 3.00
N SER A 71 -11.62 6.13 3.68
CA SER A 71 -11.92 6.52 5.07
C SER A 71 -11.99 5.32 6.01
N LEU A 72 -11.02 4.42 5.88
CA LEU A 72 -10.98 3.21 6.69
C LEU A 72 -10.15 3.41 7.94
N SER A 73 -10.61 2.82 9.05
CA SER A 73 -9.78 2.70 10.24
C SER A 73 -8.67 1.67 9.98
N ASP A 74 -7.64 1.66 10.83
CA ASP A 74 -6.54 0.72 10.65
C ASP A 74 -7.00 -0.74 10.71
N PRO A 75 -7.87 -1.15 11.66
CA PRO A 75 -8.41 -2.51 11.64
C PRO A 75 -9.24 -2.83 10.40
N GLU A 76 -10.01 -1.86 9.91
CA GLU A 76 -10.78 -2.05 8.68
C GLU A 76 -9.87 -2.22 7.47
N LEU A 77 -8.80 -1.42 7.41
CA LEU A 77 -7.81 -1.52 6.33
C LEU A 77 -7.11 -2.87 6.37
N GLU A 78 -6.72 -3.33 7.56
CA GLU A 78 -6.10 -4.64 7.73
C GLU A 78 -6.99 -5.74 7.14
N ARG A 79 -8.28 -5.71 7.46
CA ARG A 79 -9.23 -6.70 6.94
C ARG A 79 -9.39 -6.58 5.43
N SER A 80 -9.45 -5.36 4.92
CA SER A 80 -9.65 -5.12 3.49
C SER A 80 -8.48 -5.61 2.66
N LEU A 81 -7.26 -5.51 3.18
CA LEU A 81 -6.07 -6.01 2.48
C LEU A 81 -6.12 -7.52 2.27
N VAL A 82 -6.86 -8.23 3.10
CA VAL A 82 -7.00 -9.70 2.99
C VAL A 82 -8.20 -10.08 2.13
N THR A 83 -9.27 -9.30 2.16
CA THR A 83 -10.56 -9.72 1.62
C THR A 83 -10.94 -9.06 0.30
N ARG A 84 -10.35 -7.93 -0.04
CA ARG A 84 -10.74 -7.21 -1.26
C ARG A 84 -9.72 -7.42 -2.37
N LEU A 85 -10.19 -7.96 -3.50
CA LEU A 85 -9.33 -8.22 -4.65
C LEU A 85 -8.71 -6.95 -5.22
N ASP A 86 -9.47 -5.87 -5.31
CA ASP A 86 -8.95 -4.61 -5.83
C ASP A 86 -7.82 -4.06 -4.95
N PHE A 87 -7.93 -4.21 -3.63
CA PHE A 87 -6.87 -3.79 -2.72
C PHE A 87 -5.63 -4.66 -2.88
N ILE A 88 -5.82 -5.97 -3.00
CA ILE A 88 -4.71 -6.92 -3.17
C ILE A 88 -3.91 -6.58 -4.44
N ILE A 89 -4.60 -6.32 -5.54
CA ILE A 89 -3.96 -6.00 -6.80
C ILE A 89 -3.30 -4.62 -6.76
N PHE A 90 -3.96 -3.64 -6.14
CA PHE A 90 -3.41 -2.29 -6.07
C PHE A 90 -2.14 -2.21 -5.24
N CYS A 91 -2.12 -2.86 -4.07
CA CYS A 91 -0.99 -2.75 -3.15
C CYS A 91 0.23 -3.53 -3.63
N GLN A 92 0.03 -4.69 -4.23
CA GLN A 92 1.10 -5.53 -4.77
C GLN A 92 2.13 -5.95 -3.71
N PHE A 93 1.65 -6.37 -2.53
CA PHE A 93 2.55 -6.96 -1.55
C PHE A 93 3.16 -8.23 -2.12
N PRO A 94 4.48 -8.42 -1.97
CA PRO A 94 5.15 -9.59 -2.57
C PRO A 94 4.75 -10.91 -1.93
N ASP A 95 4.32 -10.88 -0.65
CA ASP A 95 3.90 -12.09 0.07
C ASP A 95 2.49 -11.88 0.60
N GLU A 96 1.51 -12.51 -0.07
CA GLU A 96 0.11 -12.40 0.30
C GLU A 96 -0.20 -13.04 1.65
N MET A 97 0.68 -13.92 2.12
CA MET A 97 0.50 -14.58 3.40
C MET A 97 1.10 -13.79 4.55
N ASN A 98 1.82 -12.73 4.26
CA ASN A 98 2.50 -11.91 5.27
C ASN A 98 2.13 -10.44 5.05
N LEU A 99 0.89 -10.11 5.37
CA LEU A 99 0.37 -8.75 5.23
C LEU A 99 0.49 -8.00 6.55
N PRO A 100 0.61 -6.66 6.50
CA PRO A 100 0.75 -5.88 7.73
C PRO A 100 -0.54 -5.87 8.53
N ASP A 101 -0.40 -5.90 9.86
CA ASP A 101 -1.54 -5.72 10.75
C ASP A 101 -1.78 -4.23 11.02
N HIS A 102 -2.85 -3.93 11.77
CA HIS A 102 -3.23 -2.53 12.01
C HIS A 102 -2.17 -1.76 12.80
N SER A 103 -1.45 -2.43 13.67
CA SER A 103 -0.38 -1.77 14.42
C SER A 103 0.78 -1.37 13.52
N THR A 104 1.14 -2.24 12.59
CA THR A 104 2.19 -1.96 11.62
C THR A 104 1.79 -0.81 10.69
N LEU A 105 0.55 -0.82 10.23
CA LEU A 105 0.02 0.25 9.39
C LEU A 105 0.04 1.59 10.13
N ASN A 106 -0.33 1.59 11.39
CA ASN A 106 -0.32 2.79 12.21
C ASN A 106 1.11 3.35 12.37
N ARG A 107 2.07 2.46 12.66
CA ARG A 107 3.47 2.90 12.80
C ARG A 107 4.00 3.47 11.50
N PHE A 108 3.66 2.87 10.38
CA PHE A 108 4.12 3.36 9.09
C PHE A 108 3.53 4.73 8.78
N ARG A 109 2.24 4.92 9.04
CA ARG A 109 1.59 6.21 8.82
C ARG A 109 2.22 7.29 9.70
N ASN A 110 2.49 6.97 10.96
CA ASN A 110 3.13 7.92 11.87
C ASN A 110 4.54 8.28 11.40
N TRP A 111 5.25 7.30 10.83
CA TRP A 111 6.57 7.57 10.27
C TRP A 111 6.48 8.50 9.06
N LEU A 112 5.50 8.31 8.19
CA LEU A 112 5.29 9.22 7.05
C LEU A 112 5.06 10.65 7.52
N ILE A 113 4.27 10.82 8.56
CA ILE A 113 3.99 12.14 9.13
C ILE A 113 5.27 12.74 9.69
N LYS A 114 6.03 11.97 10.45
CA LYS A 114 7.27 12.43 11.09
C LYS A 114 8.30 12.85 10.06
N GLU A 115 8.39 12.14 8.93
CA GLU A 115 9.35 12.45 7.87
C GLU A 115 8.87 13.56 6.94
N GLY A 116 7.68 14.10 7.19
CA GLY A 116 7.14 15.15 6.33
C GLY A 116 6.61 14.65 5.00
N LEU A 117 6.33 13.35 4.89
CA LEU A 117 5.86 12.75 3.65
C LEU A 117 4.35 12.70 3.54
N CYS A 118 3.63 13.17 4.56
CA CYS A 118 2.16 13.14 4.53
C CYS A 118 1.59 14.01 3.41
N GLY A 119 2.33 15.01 2.95
CA GLY A 119 1.89 15.82 1.82
C GLY A 119 1.72 15.02 0.54
N VAL A 120 2.53 13.98 0.37
CA VAL A 120 2.41 13.10 -0.78
C VAL A 120 1.07 12.38 -0.76
N VAL A 121 0.66 11.90 0.42
CA VAL A 121 -0.62 11.23 0.61
C VAL A 121 -1.77 12.19 0.33
N ILE A 122 -1.68 13.42 0.84
CA ILE A 122 -2.74 14.43 0.67
C ILE A 122 -2.90 14.82 -0.79
N VAL A 123 -1.77 15.01 -1.50
CA VAL A 123 -1.80 15.44 -2.90
C VAL A 123 -2.51 14.39 -3.77
N PHE A 124 -2.33 13.12 -3.46
CA PHE A 124 -2.92 12.03 -4.25
C PHE A 124 -4.25 11.53 -3.68
N ALA A 125 -4.66 12.05 -2.55
CA ALA A 125 -5.96 11.73 -1.99
C ALA A 125 -7.04 12.63 -2.59
#